data_958c35391f225ee05f02b94db2a7abc7
#
_entry.id   958c35391f225ee05f02b94db2a7abc7
#
_cell.length_a   1.000
_cell.length_b   1.000
_cell.length_c   1.000
_cell.angle_alpha   90.00
_cell.angle_beta   90.00
_cell.angle_gamma   90.00
#
_symmetry.space_group_name_H-M   'P 1'
#
loop_
_entity.id
_entity.type
_entity.pdbx_description
1 polymer ?
#
loop_
_entity_poly.entity_id
_entity_poly.type
_entity_poly.pdbx_seq_one_letter_code
_entity_poly.pdbx_strand_id
1 'polypeptide(L)'
;ARDMAGEVGFLVMHHVGDANSYVSIYRAGSDRVALVGEGIHFKTSTGEVLSEDPPRTPVSEVNEFLTGLHLQHFEHWFLRWLYVLGGLLGAVCIATGFIFFVEKRKSQHAKSGSNGSRVVDSLAVTTVTGMVMAAVGMLVVNRILPADLLGKADWEKAAFWTVWGLSFVHAYVRSAPVALGLFNPAWREQCWGVVVLSISAVLLNWATTGDHLIKTIFTNQYIFFLNLYLNTV
;
A
#
# COMPACT_ATOMS: atom_id res chain seq x y z
N ALA A 1 -13.62 10.46 35.79
CA ALA A 1 -13.29 10.08 34.40
C ALA A 1 -13.45 11.33 33.54
N ARG A 2 -12.35 11.92 33.10
CA ARG A 2 -12.42 12.93 32.05
C ARG A 2 -12.87 12.22 30.79
N ASP A 3 -13.93 12.70 30.19
CA ASP A 3 -14.52 12.12 28.99
C ASP A 3 -13.52 12.27 27.83
N MET A 4 -12.83 11.19 27.50
CA MET A 4 -12.27 11.07 26.17
C MET A 4 -13.47 11.12 25.21
N ALA A 5 -13.63 12.22 24.48
CA ALA A 5 -14.72 12.38 23.54
C ALA A 5 -14.52 11.38 22.37
N GLY A 6 -15.11 10.19 22.45
CA GLY A 6 -15.06 9.16 21.42
C GLY A 6 -14.89 7.74 21.98
N GLU A 7 -14.92 6.78 21.09
CA GLU A 7 -14.74 5.36 21.42
C GLU A 7 -13.28 5.04 21.75
N VAL A 8 -13.07 4.05 22.62
CA VAL A 8 -11.74 3.52 22.93
C VAL A 8 -11.29 2.68 21.74
N GLY A 9 -10.13 3.01 21.17
CA GLY A 9 -9.55 2.30 20.05
C GLY A 9 -8.76 1.08 20.49
N PHE A 10 -7.76 1.29 21.32
CA PHE A 10 -6.95 0.20 21.84
C PHE A 10 -6.35 0.57 23.23
N LEU A 11 -5.90 -0.47 23.90
CA LEU A 11 -5.32 -0.40 25.23
C LEU A 11 -3.96 -1.08 25.19
N VAL A 12 -2.95 -0.42 25.73
CA VAL A 12 -1.60 -0.96 25.84
C VAL A 12 -1.20 -1.04 27.29
N MET A 13 -0.79 -2.21 27.75
CA MET A 13 -0.22 -2.40 29.08
C MET A 13 1.31 -2.36 28.99
N HIS A 14 1.92 -1.52 29.81
CA HIS A 14 3.37 -1.36 29.89
C HIS A 14 3.89 -1.92 31.21
N HIS A 15 5.07 -2.53 31.19
CA HIS A 15 5.76 -3.09 32.37
C HIS A 15 4.89 -4.05 33.19
N VAL A 16 4.24 -4.99 32.52
CA VAL A 16 3.33 -5.97 33.14
C VAL A 16 4.10 -6.77 34.22
N GLY A 17 3.57 -6.77 35.45
CA GLY A 17 4.20 -7.45 36.60
C GLY A 17 5.20 -6.60 37.37
N ASP A 18 5.42 -5.35 37.01
CA ASP A 18 6.28 -4.40 37.70
C ASP A 18 5.43 -3.42 38.57
N ALA A 19 6.02 -2.89 39.64
CA ALA A 19 5.44 -1.83 40.48
C ALA A 19 5.20 -0.52 39.65
N ASN A 20 5.93 -0.33 38.55
CA ASN A 20 5.79 0.80 37.63
C ASN A 20 4.85 0.51 36.48
N SER A 21 4.06 -0.55 36.54
CA SER A 21 3.13 -0.88 35.47
C SER A 21 2.07 0.22 35.27
N TYR A 22 1.82 0.55 34.00
CA TYR A 22 0.78 1.51 33.61
C TYR A 22 0.01 1.06 32.38
N VAL A 23 -1.20 1.57 32.25
CA VAL A 23 -2.09 1.30 31.11
C VAL A 23 -2.27 2.58 30.32
N SER A 24 -2.02 2.52 29.04
CA SER A 24 -2.32 3.59 28.09
C SER A 24 -3.61 3.25 27.34
N ILE A 25 -4.58 4.14 27.39
CA ILE A 25 -5.84 4.01 26.64
C ILE A 25 -5.81 5.04 25.53
N TYR A 26 -5.91 4.57 24.29
CA TYR A 26 -5.93 5.41 23.11
C TYR A 26 -7.33 5.47 22.50
N ARG A 27 -7.69 6.64 21.99
CA ARG A 27 -8.95 6.87 21.31
C ARG A 27 -8.98 6.17 19.94
N ALA A 28 -10.15 5.63 19.56
CA ALA A 28 -10.41 5.24 18.18
C ALA A 28 -10.45 6.50 17.28
N GLY A 29 -9.62 6.51 16.24
CA GLY A 29 -9.49 7.68 15.36
C GLY A 29 -10.23 7.54 14.03
N SER A 30 -11.00 6.46 13.83
CA SER A 30 -11.65 6.14 12.55
C SER A 30 -12.81 7.07 12.18
N ASP A 31 -13.38 7.77 13.15
CA ASP A 31 -14.45 8.76 12.99
C ASP A 31 -13.98 10.08 12.36
N ARG A 32 -12.67 10.29 12.25
CA ARG A 32 -12.05 11.53 11.74
C ARG A 32 -11.07 11.23 10.61
N VAL A 33 -10.83 12.26 9.78
CA VAL A 33 -9.80 12.22 8.74
C VAL A 33 -8.41 12.34 9.35
N ALA A 34 -8.24 13.20 10.34
CA ALA A 34 -6.98 13.38 11.05
C ALA A 34 -6.68 12.15 11.93
N LEU A 35 -5.48 11.58 11.81
CA LEU A 35 -5.02 10.51 12.68
C LEU A 35 -4.56 11.11 14.01
N VAL A 36 -5.45 11.08 14.97
CA VAL A 36 -5.23 11.68 16.29
C VAL A 36 -4.84 10.58 17.27
N GLY A 37 -3.66 10.71 17.86
CA GLY A 37 -3.15 9.81 18.90
C GLY A 37 -3.45 10.32 20.30
N GLU A 38 -4.73 10.61 20.62
CA GLU A 38 -5.10 11.01 22.00
C GLU A 38 -5.00 9.80 22.94
N GLY A 39 -4.16 9.89 23.95
CA GLY A 39 -3.96 8.86 24.96
C GLY A 39 -4.05 9.39 26.39
N ILE A 40 -4.57 8.56 27.29
CA ILE A 40 -4.53 8.80 28.74
C ILE A 40 -3.81 7.62 29.37
N HIS A 41 -2.87 7.94 30.26
CA HIS A 41 -2.03 6.95 30.92
C HIS A 41 -2.41 6.82 32.39
N PHE A 42 -2.72 5.59 32.83
CA PHE A 42 -3.15 5.27 34.18
C PHE A 42 -2.16 4.34 34.86
N LYS A 43 -1.86 4.58 36.10
CA LYS A 43 -1.10 3.63 36.93
C LYS A 43 -1.94 2.38 37.20
N THR A 44 -1.42 1.20 36.84
CA THR A 44 -2.20 -0.04 36.93
C THR A 44 -2.63 -0.38 38.37
N SER A 45 -1.79 -0.07 39.37
CA SER A 45 -2.04 -0.42 40.78
C SER A 45 -3.07 0.48 41.47
N THR A 46 -3.19 1.76 41.07
CA THR A 46 -4.03 2.76 41.76
C THR A 46 -5.14 3.32 40.90
N GLY A 47 -5.07 3.17 39.55
CA GLY A 47 -5.96 3.83 38.63
C GLY A 47 -5.76 5.34 38.52
N GLU A 48 -4.68 5.87 39.11
CA GLU A 48 -4.34 7.28 39.06
C GLU A 48 -3.88 7.68 37.67
N VAL A 49 -4.31 8.84 37.15
CA VAL A 49 -3.87 9.40 35.88
C VAL A 49 -2.43 9.88 36.03
N LEU A 50 -1.52 9.28 35.30
CA LEU A 50 -0.10 9.62 35.30
C LEU A 50 0.19 10.81 34.38
N SER A 51 -0.38 10.79 33.20
CA SER A 51 -0.23 11.85 32.20
C SER A 51 -1.34 11.79 31.16
N GLU A 52 -1.61 12.93 30.58
CA GLU A 52 -2.43 13.09 29.38
C GLU A 52 -1.52 13.64 28.27
N ASP A 53 -1.84 13.36 27.03
CA ASP A 53 -1.11 13.93 25.92
C ASP A 53 -1.17 15.47 25.96
N PRO A 54 -0.08 16.15 25.56
CA PRO A 54 -0.03 17.60 25.60
C PRO A 54 -1.08 18.20 24.62
N PRO A 55 -1.55 19.44 24.91
CA PRO A 55 -2.48 20.12 24.02
C PRO A 55 -1.89 20.25 22.62
N ARG A 56 -2.74 20.06 21.62
CA ARG A 56 -2.34 20.10 20.22
C ARG A 56 -1.83 21.48 19.81
N THR A 57 -0.79 21.47 19.03
CA THR A 57 -0.30 22.67 18.35
C THR A 57 -0.82 22.71 16.92
N PRO A 58 -0.92 23.87 16.26
CA PRO A 58 -1.31 23.94 14.84
C PRO A 58 -0.43 23.08 13.93
N VAL A 59 0.84 22.89 14.27
CA VAL A 59 1.76 22.04 13.49
C VAL A 59 1.40 20.56 13.66
N SER A 60 1.07 20.13 14.90
CA SER A 60 0.65 18.74 15.12
C SER A 60 -0.68 18.45 14.43
N GLU A 61 -1.64 19.38 14.43
CA GLU A 61 -2.93 19.23 13.73
C GLU A 61 -2.75 19.02 12.22
N VAL A 62 -1.87 19.83 11.58
CA VAL A 62 -1.56 19.66 10.16
C VAL A 62 -0.89 18.31 9.90
N ASN A 63 0.06 17.91 10.75
CA ASN A 63 0.72 16.62 10.61
C ASN A 63 -0.26 15.44 10.79
N GLU A 64 -1.13 15.49 11.79
CA GLU A 64 -2.18 14.48 12.04
C GLU A 64 -3.15 14.37 10.87
N PHE A 65 -3.54 15.50 10.29
CA PHE A 65 -4.41 15.56 9.11
C PHE A 65 -3.72 14.92 7.89
N LEU A 66 -2.49 15.32 7.59
CA LEU A 66 -1.73 14.77 6.46
C LEU A 66 -1.44 13.28 6.64
N THR A 67 -1.13 12.85 7.86
CA THR A 67 -0.90 11.44 8.20
C THR A 67 -2.20 10.64 8.05
N GLY A 68 -3.32 11.15 8.52
CA GLY A 68 -4.63 10.53 8.37
C GLY A 68 -5.06 10.39 6.92
N LEU A 69 -4.82 11.40 6.09
CA LEU A 69 -4.99 11.33 4.65
C LEU A 69 -4.08 10.25 4.03
N HIS A 70 -2.81 10.20 4.40
CA HIS A 70 -1.87 9.24 3.83
C HIS A 70 -2.20 7.78 4.19
N LEU A 71 -2.61 7.53 5.44
CA LEU A 71 -2.93 6.19 5.93
C LEU A 71 -4.37 5.74 5.65
N GLN A 72 -5.26 6.65 5.22
CA GLN A 72 -6.67 6.37 4.93
C GLN A 72 -7.39 5.67 6.11
N HIS A 73 -7.11 6.12 7.33
CA HIS A 73 -7.60 5.48 8.55
C HIS A 73 -9.10 5.71 8.81
N PHE A 74 -9.74 6.67 8.14
CA PHE A 74 -11.15 7.04 8.32
C PHE A 74 -12.13 5.99 7.78
N GLU A 75 -13.28 5.82 8.44
CA GLU A 75 -14.31 4.83 8.08
C GLU A 75 -15.26 5.28 6.97
N HIS A 76 -15.30 6.57 6.64
CA HIS A 76 -16.24 7.12 5.67
C HIS A 76 -16.11 6.48 4.29
N TRP A 77 -17.04 5.59 3.94
CA TRP A 77 -17.10 4.83 2.70
C TRP A 77 -16.95 5.70 1.45
N PHE A 78 -17.66 6.83 1.40
CA PHE A 78 -17.60 7.76 0.27
C PHE A 78 -16.18 8.35 0.09
N LEU A 79 -15.53 8.76 1.18
CA LEU A 79 -14.15 9.27 1.13
C LEU A 79 -13.17 8.19 0.67
N ARG A 80 -13.34 6.94 1.10
CA ARG A 80 -12.50 5.83 0.63
C ARG A 80 -12.59 5.64 -0.88
N TRP A 81 -13.81 5.72 -1.45
CA TRP A 81 -13.99 5.66 -2.90
C TRP A 81 -13.37 6.85 -3.62
N LEU A 82 -13.49 8.06 -3.08
CA LEU A 82 -12.79 9.23 -3.64
C LEU A 82 -11.28 9.03 -3.64
N TYR A 83 -10.73 8.40 -2.61
CA TYR A 83 -9.30 8.06 -2.55
C TYR A 83 -8.90 7.04 -3.60
N VAL A 84 -9.69 5.98 -3.79
CA VAL A 84 -9.44 4.99 -4.84
C VAL A 84 -9.45 5.65 -6.22
N LEU A 85 -10.47 6.46 -6.49
CA LEU A 85 -10.58 7.18 -7.76
C LEU A 85 -9.45 8.19 -7.95
N GLY A 86 -9.12 8.98 -6.91
CA GLY A 86 -8.03 9.94 -6.94
C GLY A 86 -6.67 9.26 -7.16
N GLY A 87 -6.41 8.16 -6.47
CA GLY A 87 -5.20 7.36 -6.65
C GLY A 87 -5.09 6.77 -8.05
N LEU A 88 -6.20 6.22 -8.58
CA LEU A 88 -6.24 5.69 -9.94
C LEU A 88 -5.99 6.77 -11.00
N LEU A 89 -6.68 7.92 -10.87
CA LEU A 89 -6.49 9.06 -11.77
C LEU A 89 -5.06 9.61 -11.70
N GLY A 90 -4.50 9.71 -10.49
CA GLY A 90 -3.10 10.10 -10.28
C GLY A 90 -2.12 9.13 -10.96
N ALA A 91 -2.33 7.84 -10.81
CA ALA A 91 -1.53 6.81 -11.47
C ALA A 91 -1.62 6.92 -13.01
N VAL A 92 -2.82 7.12 -13.55
CA VAL A 92 -3.02 7.33 -14.99
C VAL A 92 -2.33 8.61 -15.48
N CYS A 93 -2.43 9.72 -14.73
CA CYS A 93 -1.74 10.97 -15.06
C CYS A 93 -0.21 10.79 -15.08
N ILE A 94 0.35 10.10 -14.09
CA ILE A 94 1.80 9.83 -14.03
C ILE A 94 2.21 8.93 -15.20
N ALA A 95 1.49 7.86 -15.44
CA ALA A 95 1.78 6.92 -16.52
C ALA A 95 1.73 7.59 -17.91
N THR A 96 0.67 8.35 -18.20
CA THR A 96 0.52 9.09 -19.45
C THR A 96 1.58 10.19 -19.58
N GLY A 97 1.89 10.91 -18.50
CA GLY A 97 2.98 11.89 -18.48
C GLY A 97 4.34 11.27 -18.86
N PHE A 98 4.65 10.10 -18.32
CA PHE A 98 5.84 9.33 -18.65
C PHE A 98 5.86 8.92 -20.14
N ILE A 99 4.75 8.39 -20.66
CA ILE A 99 4.62 7.99 -22.07
C ILE A 99 4.85 9.19 -22.98
N PHE A 100 4.19 10.32 -22.71
CA PHE A 100 4.38 11.56 -23.47
C PHE A 100 5.83 12.06 -23.44
N PHE A 101 6.46 12.03 -22.27
CA PHE A 101 7.85 12.42 -22.12
C PHE A 101 8.78 11.56 -22.98
N VAL A 102 8.60 10.23 -22.96
CA VAL A 102 9.40 9.29 -23.75
C VAL A 102 9.18 9.49 -25.23
N GLU A 103 7.91 9.56 -25.68
CA GLU A 103 7.57 9.74 -27.10
C GLU A 103 8.11 11.04 -27.66
N LYS A 104 7.97 12.17 -26.93
CA LYS A 104 8.51 13.45 -27.37
C LYS A 104 10.03 13.43 -27.56
N ARG A 105 10.75 12.66 -26.73
CA ARG A 105 12.22 12.57 -26.80
C ARG A 105 12.72 11.53 -27.79
N LYS A 106 11.94 10.54 -28.19
CA LYS A 106 12.34 9.53 -29.18
C LYS A 106 12.86 10.16 -30.47
N SER A 107 12.16 11.16 -30.98
CA SER A 107 12.57 11.85 -32.23
C SER A 107 13.90 12.61 -32.11
N GLN A 108 14.18 13.18 -30.93
CA GLN A 108 15.45 13.88 -30.67
C GLN A 108 16.61 12.89 -30.53
N HIS A 109 16.39 11.80 -29.79
CA HIS A 109 17.41 10.77 -29.58
C HIS A 109 17.70 9.96 -30.86
N ALA A 110 16.68 9.75 -31.72
CA ALA A 110 16.88 9.14 -33.01
C ALA A 110 17.85 9.92 -33.91
N LYS A 111 17.79 11.26 -33.84
CA LYS A 111 18.70 12.16 -34.56
C LYS A 111 20.13 12.19 -34.00
N SER A 112 20.29 11.94 -32.69
CA SER A 112 21.59 11.96 -32.01
C SER A 112 22.30 10.60 -31.95
N GLY A 113 21.66 9.51 -32.43
CA GLY A 113 22.23 8.16 -32.40
C GLY A 113 22.49 7.60 -31.00
N SER A 114 21.91 8.20 -29.96
CA SER A 114 22.19 7.86 -28.56
C SER A 114 21.42 6.62 -28.10
N ASN A 115 22.12 5.64 -27.50
CA ASN A 115 21.52 4.49 -26.83
C ASN A 115 20.76 4.86 -25.53
N GLY A 116 20.89 6.08 -25.03
CA GLY A 116 20.23 6.55 -23.83
C GLY A 116 18.70 6.48 -23.89
N SER A 117 18.12 6.60 -25.08
CA SER A 117 16.66 6.47 -25.28
C SER A 117 16.13 5.08 -25.00
N ARG A 118 16.93 4.04 -25.24
CA ARG A 118 16.57 2.65 -24.93
C ARG A 118 16.43 2.42 -23.43
N VAL A 119 17.35 2.99 -22.64
CA VAL A 119 17.28 2.93 -21.17
C VAL A 119 16.05 3.67 -20.65
N VAL A 120 15.81 4.89 -21.17
CA VAL A 120 14.67 5.72 -20.72
C VAL A 120 13.32 5.03 -21.07
N ASP A 121 13.19 4.47 -22.27
CA ASP A 121 12.01 3.71 -22.67
C ASP A 121 11.78 2.49 -21.76
N SER A 122 12.86 1.73 -21.49
CA SER A 122 12.79 0.56 -20.59
C SER A 122 12.45 0.94 -19.16
N LEU A 123 12.97 2.06 -18.63
CA LEU A 123 12.61 2.59 -17.35
C LEU A 123 11.14 3.00 -17.28
N ALA A 124 10.59 3.61 -18.33
CA ALA A 124 9.18 3.98 -18.38
C ALA A 124 8.28 2.73 -18.30
N VAL A 125 8.57 1.69 -19.08
CA VAL A 125 7.85 0.40 -19.02
C VAL A 125 7.94 -0.19 -17.62
N THR A 126 9.15 -0.25 -17.04
CA THR A 126 9.39 -0.86 -15.74
C THR A 126 8.71 -0.09 -14.60
N THR A 127 8.71 1.23 -14.68
CA THR A 127 8.09 2.06 -13.64
C THR A 127 6.56 1.95 -13.66
N VAL A 128 5.95 1.89 -14.84
CA VAL A 128 4.49 1.85 -14.97
C VAL A 128 3.94 0.44 -14.83
N THR A 129 4.31 -0.47 -15.75
CA THR A 129 3.77 -1.84 -15.75
C THR A 129 4.55 -2.80 -14.88
N GLY A 130 5.88 -2.65 -14.82
CA GLY A 130 6.74 -3.50 -14.00
C GLY A 130 6.49 -3.37 -12.52
N MET A 131 6.21 -2.16 -12.02
CA MET A 131 5.88 -1.96 -10.60
C MET A 131 4.56 -2.63 -10.22
N VAL A 132 3.53 -2.51 -11.06
CA VAL A 132 2.24 -3.20 -10.84
C VAL A 132 2.46 -4.72 -10.87
N MET A 133 3.25 -5.23 -11.84
CA MET A 133 3.59 -6.64 -11.93
C MET A 133 4.34 -7.15 -10.69
N ALA A 134 5.26 -6.35 -10.14
CA ALA A 134 5.99 -6.67 -8.92
C ALA A 134 5.08 -6.71 -7.69
N ALA A 135 4.17 -5.74 -7.57
CA ALA A 135 3.21 -5.70 -6.47
C ALA A 135 2.26 -6.91 -6.51
N VAL A 136 1.70 -7.25 -7.68
CA VAL A 136 0.85 -8.44 -7.82
C VAL A 136 1.65 -9.73 -7.65
N GLY A 137 2.89 -9.77 -8.15
CA GLY A 137 3.81 -10.90 -7.94
C GLY A 137 4.10 -11.16 -6.45
N MET A 138 4.27 -10.10 -5.67
CA MET A 138 4.41 -10.21 -4.21
C MET A 138 3.17 -10.86 -3.57
N LEU A 139 1.94 -10.49 -4.01
CA LEU A 139 0.71 -11.11 -3.53
C LEU A 139 0.63 -12.61 -3.87
N VAL A 140 1.08 -13.00 -5.06
CA VAL A 140 1.18 -14.41 -5.46
C VAL A 140 2.15 -15.16 -4.53
N VAL A 141 3.33 -14.60 -4.30
CA VAL A 141 4.35 -15.20 -3.41
C VAL A 141 3.84 -15.29 -1.97
N ASN A 142 3.13 -14.28 -1.46
CA ASN A 142 2.50 -14.31 -0.15
C ASN A 142 1.57 -15.54 0.03
N ARG A 143 0.87 -15.95 -1.03
CA ARG A 143 -0.05 -17.10 -1.00
C ARG A 143 0.65 -18.45 -1.21
N ILE A 144 1.80 -18.47 -1.85
CA ILE A 144 2.60 -19.69 -2.07
C ILE A 144 3.42 -20.04 -0.83
N LEU A 145 3.96 -19.02 -0.15
CA LEU A 145 4.79 -19.23 1.03
C LEU A 145 3.95 -19.68 2.24
N PRO A 146 4.44 -20.70 3.00
CA PRO A 146 3.79 -21.12 4.25
C PRO A 146 3.61 -19.94 5.21
N ALA A 147 2.51 -19.96 5.99
CA ALA A 147 2.19 -18.88 6.92
C ALA A 147 3.21 -18.79 8.09
N ASP A 148 3.76 -19.91 8.49
CA ASP A 148 4.72 -20.10 9.59
C ASP A 148 6.19 -19.96 9.17
N LEU A 149 6.45 -19.59 7.90
CA LEU A 149 7.84 -19.42 7.42
C LEU A 149 8.53 -18.27 8.13
N LEU A 150 9.62 -18.56 8.81
CA LEU A 150 10.48 -17.54 9.43
C LEU A 150 11.04 -16.60 8.35
N GLY A 151 10.90 -15.29 8.58
CA GLY A 151 11.36 -14.28 7.62
C GLY A 151 10.49 -14.15 6.35
N LYS A 152 9.24 -14.62 6.37
CA LYS A 152 8.31 -14.54 5.24
C LYS A 152 8.25 -13.15 4.61
N ALA A 153 8.21 -12.10 5.43
CA ALA A 153 8.19 -10.71 4.95
C ALA A 153 9.43 -10.33 4.11
N ASP A 154 10.59 -10.92 4.41
CA ASP A 154 11.80 -10.63 3.64
C ASP A 154 11.81 -11.37 2.29
N TRP A 155 11.24 -12.57 2.23
CA TRP A 155 11.00 -13.28 0.97
C TRP A 155 9.99 -12.54 0.08
N GLU A 156 8.94 -11.97 0.64
CA GLU A 156 7.96 -11.15 -0.09
C GLU A 156 8.61 -9.88 -0.65
N LYS A 157 9.41 -9.18 0.15
CA LYS A 157 10.19 -8.02 -0.32
C LYS A 157 11.19 -8.42 -1.42
N ALA A 158 11.90 -9.52 -1.23
CA ALA A 158 12.84 -10.03 -2.23
C ALA A 158 12.12 -10.37 -3.54
N ALA A 159 10.95 -10.99 -3.48
CA ALA A 159 10.12 -11.27 -4.65
C ALA A 159 9.72 -9.98 -5.39
N PHE A 160 9.28 -8.96 -4.67
CA PHE A 160 8.94 -7.66 -5.26
C PHE A 160 10.13 -7.08 -6.04
N TRP A 161 11.29 -6.94 -5.40
CA TRP A 161 12.47 -6.37 -6.02
C TRP A 161 13.00 -7.20 -7.19
N THR A 162 12.91 -8.52 -7.09
CA THR A 162 13.32 -9.46 -8.16
C THR A 162 12.43 -9.32 -9.38
N VAL A 163 11.11 -9.34 -9.20
CA VAL A 163 10.15 -9.18 -10.31
C VAL A 163 10.30 -7.80 -10.96
N TRP A 164 10.47 -6.75 -10.15
CA TRP A 164 10.68 -5.40 -10.65
C TRP A 164 11.98 -5.28 -11.46
N GLY A 165 13.09 -5.81 -10.95
CA GLY A 165 14.37 -5.84 -11.66
C GLY A 165 14.31 -6.66 -12.96
N LEU A 166 13.67 -7.84 -12.93
CA LEU A 166 13.46 -8.66 -14.11
C LEU A 166 12.58 -7.96 -15.16
N SER A 167 11.59 -7.18 -14.73
CA SER A 167 10.76 -6.38 -15.64
C SER A 167 11.59 -5.34 -16.40
N PHE A 168 12.60 -4.75 -15.74
CA PHE A 168 13.54 -3.84 -16.42
C PHE A 168 14.40 -4.56 -17.45
N VAL A 169 14.98 -5.69 -17.09
CA VAL A 169 15.79 -6.51 -18.01
C VAL A 169 14.95 -6.91 -19.22
N HIS A 170 13.75 -7.41 -18.99
CA HIS A 170 12.80 -7.75 -20.05
C HIS A 170 12.50 -6.56 -20.95
N ALA A 171 12.13 -5.40 -20.38
CA ALA A 171 11.85 -4.19 -21.14
C ALA A 171 13.06 -3.73 -21.98
N TYR A 172 14.26 -3.83 -21.42
CA TYR A 172 15.50 -3.46 -22.10
C TYR A 172 15.82 -4.41 -23.26
N VAL A 173 15.68 -5.72 -23.09
CA VAL A 173 15.90 -6.70 -24.15
C VAL A 173 14.89 -6.54 -25.29
N ARG A 174 13.64 -6.23 -24.96
CA ARG A 174 12.55 -6.05 -25.93
C ARG A 174 12.56 -4.69 -26.62
N SER A 175 13.24 -3.68 -26.06
CA SER A 175 13.32 -2.36 -26.69
C SER A 175 14.14 -2.42 -27.98
N ALA A 176 13.55 -2.01 -29.10
CA ALA A 176 14.25 -1.86 -30.36
C ALA A 176 15.12 -0.56 -30.35
N PRO A 177 16.15 -0.47 -31.21
CA PRO A 177 16.83 0.79 -31.44
C PRO A 177 15.82 1.88 -31.81
N VAL A 178 15.93 3.05 -31.20
CA VAL A 178 14.99 4.17 -31.39
C VAL A 178 14.86 4.68 -32.78
N ALA A 179 15.89 4.47 -33.60
CA ALA A 179 15.90 4.83 -35.01
C ALA A 179 14.74 4.23 -35.84
N LEU A 180 14.12 3.16 -35.36
CA LEU A 180 13.03 2.48 -36.07
C LEU A 180 11.63 3.02 -35.72
N GLY A 181 11.50 3.95 -34.75
CA GLY A 181 10.20 4.52 -34.32
C GLY A 181 9.17 3.51 -33.82
N LEU A 182 9.58 2.28 -33.52
CA LEU A 182 8.71 1.20 -33.13
C LEU A 182 8.31 1.32 -31.65
N PHE A 183 7.06 0.99 -31.36
CA PHE A 183 6.56 0.87 -30.01
C PHE A 183 7.21 -0.32 -29.31
N ASN A 184 7.65 -0.14 -28.05
CA ASN A 184 8.27 -1.21 -27.29
C ASN A 184 7.24 -2.32 -26.97
N PRO A 185 7.40 -3.54 -27.48
CA PRO A 185 6.43 -4.62 -27.25
C PRO A 185 6.34 -5.05 -25.79
N ALA A 186 7.34 -4.71 -24.97
CA ALA A 186 7.34 -5.01 -23.55
C ALA A 186 6.13 -4.40 -22.79
N TRP A 187 5.58 -3.27 -23.25
CA TRP A 187 4.35 -2.72 -22.69
C TRP A 187 3.21 -3.73 -22.71
N ARG A 188 2.93 -4.29 -23.87
CA ARG A 188 1.86 -5.28 -24.03
C ARG A 188 2.17 -6.58 -23.29
N GLU A 189 3.41 -7.05 -23.36
CA GLU A 189 3.83 -8.29 -22.72
C GLU A 189 3.75 -8.21 -21.19
N GLN A 190 4.19 -7.10 -20.60
CA GLN A 190 4.08 -6.88 -19.15
C GLN A 190 2.63 -6.65 -18.70
N CYS A 191 1.79 -5.99 -19.50
CA CYS A 191 0.36 -5.91 -19.20
C CYS A 191 -0.29 -7.29 -19.13
N TRP A 192 0.04 -8.19 -20.08
CA TRP A 192 -0.41 -9.58 -19.99
C TRP A 192 0.15 -10.31 -18.77
N GLY A 193 1.41 -10.06 -18.42
CA GLY A 193 2.01 -10.55 -17.17
C GLY A 193 1.21 -10.13 -15.93
N VAL A 194 0.81 -8.87 -15.85
CA VAL A 194 -0.05 -8.36 -14.76
C VAL A 194 -1.38 -9.12 -14.72
N VAL A 195 -2.04 -9.31 -15.87
CA VAL A 195 -3.33 -10.03 -15.94
C VAL A 195 -3.17 -11.47 -15.45
N VAL A 196 -2.16 -12.19 -15.93
CA VAL A 196 -1.90 -13.59 -15.54
C VAL A 196 -1.61 -13.69 -14.03
N LEU A 197 -0.73 -12.81 -13.52
CA LEU A 197 -0.43 -12.79 -12.08
C LEU A 197 -1.64 -12.43 -11.23
N SER A 198 -2.48 -11.49 -11.68
CA SER A 198 -3.72 -11.11 -10.97
C SER A 198 -4.70 -12.27 -10.89
N ILE A 199 -4.91 -12.98 -12.00
CA ILE A 199 -5.75 -14.18 -12.02
C ILE A 199 -5.15 -15.24 -11.07
N SER A 200 -3.84 -15.46 -11.14
CA SER A 200 -3.15 -16.42 -10.26
C SER A 200 -3.29 -16.05 -8.78
N ALA A 201 -3.16 -14.77 -8.43
CA ALA A 201 -3.33 -14.30 -7.07
C ALA A 201 -4.74 -14.56 -6.54
N VAL A 202 -5.78 -14.30 -7.36
CA VAL A 202 -7.19 -14.57 -7.00
C VAL A 202 -7.44 -16.07 -6.83
N LEU A 203 -6.96 -16.89 -7.75
CA LEU A 203 -7.13 -18.35 -7.69
C LEU A 203 -6.39 -18.96 -6.48
N LEU A 204 -5.15 -18.51 -6.23
CA LEU A 204 -4.38 -18.96 -5.05
C LEU A 204 -5.05 -18.50 -3.76
N ASN A 205 -5.54 -17.26 -3.70
CA ASN A 205 -6.29 -16.80 -2.53
C ASN A 205 -7.50 -17.71 -2.27
N TRP A 206 -8.28 -18.01 -3.29
CA TRP A 206 -9.42 -18.92 -3.15
C TRP A 206 -8.98 -20.32 -2.70
N ALA A 207 -7.94 -20.88 -3.31
CA ALA A 207 -7.45 -22.22 -2.98
C ALA A 207 -6.89 -22.33 -1.56
N THR A 208 -6.26 -21.27 -1.03
CA THR A 208 -5.59 -21.30 0.27
C THR A 208 -6.47 -20.86 1.43
N THR A 209 -7.41 -19.94 1.21
CA THR A 209 -8.27 -19.39 2.28
C THR A 209 -9.73 -19.82 2.18
N GLY A 210 -10.17 -20.36 1.04
CA GLY A 210 -11.58 -20.62 0.75
C GLY A 210 -12.41 -19.33 0.55
N ASP A 211 -11.78 -18.16 0.62
CA ASP A 211 -12.46 -16.89 0.43
C ASP A 211 -12.32 -16.40 -1.01
N HIS A 212 -13.46 -16.05 -1.61
CA HIS A 212 -13.53 -15.51 -2.96
C HIS A 212 -14.52 -14.35 -3.02
N LEU A 213 -14.36 -13.50 -4.04
CA LEU A 213 -15.12 -12.27 -4.22
C LEU A 213 -16.64 -12.48 -4.10
N ILE A 214 -17.17 -13.55 -4.69
CA ILE A 214 -18.59 -13.88 -4.67
C ILE A 214 -19.06 -14.14 -3.22
N LYS A 215 -18.31 -14.97 -2.47
CA LYS A 215 -18.62 -15.25 -1.06
C LYS A 215 -18.60 -13.95 -0.24
N THR A 216 -17.55 -13.12 -0.40
CA THR A 216 -17.41 -11.84 0.32
C THR A 216 -18.57 -10.90 0.04
N ILE A 217 -19.03 -10.79 -1.22
CA ILE A 217 -20.15 -9.94 -1.62
C ILE A 217 -21.49 -10.45 -1.03
N PHE A 218 -21.76 -11.75 -1.13
CA PHE A 218 -23.04 -12.32 -0.70
C PHE A 218 -23.16 -12.53 0.81
N THR A 219 -22.05 -12.71 1.52
CA THR A 219 -22.06 -12.91 2.98
C THR A 219 -21.90 -11.62 3.78
N ASN A 220 -21.84 -10.46 3.12
CA ASN A 220 -21.58 -9.17 3.77
C ASN A 220 -20.32 -9.16 4.68
N GLN A 221 -19.38 -10.07 4.45
CA GLN A 221 -18.19 -10.21 5.28
C GLN A 221 -17.20 -9.03 5.17
N TYR A 222 -17.41 -8.10 4.22
CA TYR A 222 -16.67 -6.86 4.18
C TYR A 222 -16.87 -6.00 5.45
N ILE A 223 -18.00 -6.15 6.17
CA ILE A 223 -18.21 -5.51 7.48
C ILE A 223 -17.45 -6.27 8.57
N PHE A 224 -17.33 -7.59 8.45
CA PHE A 224 -16.64 -8.43 9.42
C PHE A 224 -15.11 -8.22 9.40
N PHE A 225 -14.51 -7.98 8.25
CA PHE A 225 -13.08 -7.65 8.15
C PHE A 225 -12.74 -6.33 8.86
N LEU A 226 -13.62 -5.34 8.81
CA LEU A 226 -13.45 -4.11 9.59
C LEU A 226 -13.52 -4.38 11.11
N ASN A 227 -14.45 -5.22 11.55
CA ASN A 227 -14.62 -5.57 12.96
C ASN A 227 -13.55 -6.55 13.48
N LEU A 228 -13.02 -7.45 12.63
CA LEU A 228 -11.96 -8.39 13.04
C LEU A 228 -10.63 -7.68 13.25
N TYR A 229 -10.32 -6.64 12.46
CA TYR A 229 -9.12 -5.83 12.64
C TYR A 229 -9.19 -4.98 13.91
N LEU A 230 -10.39 -4.66 14.39
CA LEU A 230 -10.61 -3.95 15.66
C LEU A 230 -10.63 -4.90 16.87
N ASN A 231 -10.83 -6.21 16.68
CA ASN A 231 -10.89 -7.19 17.77
C ASN A 231 -9.64 -8.09 17.91
N THR A 232 -8.62 -7.92 17.07
CA THR A 232 -7.39 -8.75 17.09
C THR A 232 -6.11 -7.96 17.39
N VAL A 233 -6.24 -6.75 17.95
CA VAL A 233 -5.12 -6.00 18.50
C VAL A 233 -5.21 -5.95 20.00
#